data_05aba638c904577c1707cc3ced0e41d0
#
_entry.id   05aba638c904577c1707cc3ced0e41d0
#
_cell.length_a   1.000
_cell.length_b   1.000
_cell.length_c   1.000
_cell.angle_alpha   90.00
_cell.angle_beta   90.00
_cell.angle_gamma   90.00
#
_symmetry.space_group_name_H-M   'P 1'
#
loop_
_entity.id
_entity.type
_entity.pdbx_description
1 polymer ?
#
loop_
_entity_poly.entity_id
_entity_poly.type
_entity_poly.pdbx_seq_one_letter_code
_entity_poly.pdbx_strand_id
1 'polypeptide(L)'
;MITKFSRSLLGLTAFVASLNSLFAQDGPGRRMLAADDSTHRLAIIKPDGSFEREEKVSAIHDAQLLANGNLLFQLGWNRIVEKTADGNIVWEYDAAKANPGKPVEVHAFQRLDDGNTMVVESGIGRIIEVTKDGKVAKEVKLEITRPSAHSDTRLVRKLATGNYLVAHESQGKAKEYNPEGKVVWEYEVPMFDKKEAGGHGPEAFGNHLFSAIRLENGNTLIGTGNGHSVLEVTPDKKIVWQVHQKDLPGITLAWVCRVERLANGNTIINNCHAGPENPQLIEVTPDKKVVWQWKDFKNFGNSTPVAFLLKDK
;
A
#
# COMPACT_ATOMS: atom_id res chain seq x y z
N MET A 1 23.19 49.41 -69.83
CA MET A 1 22.18 48.38 -69.66
C MET A 1 22.60 47.51 -68.48
N ILE A 2 22.03 47.81 -67.32
CA ILE A 2 22.48 47.16 -66.06
C ILE A 2 21.36 46.23 -65.59
N THR A 3 21.59 44.94 -65.66
CA THR A 3 20.63 43.92 -65.26
C THR A 3 20.74 43.69 -63.77
N LYS A 4 19.65 43.91 -62.98
CA LYS A 4 19.55 43.62 -61.58
C LYS A 4 19.20 42.16 -61.40
N PHE A 5 20.06 41.42 -60.69
CA PHE A 5 19.73 40.08 -60.13
C PHE A 5 19.01 40.23 -58.82
N SER A 6 17.78 39.72 -58.74
CA SER A 6 17.00 39.59 -57.54
C SER A 6 17.37 38.25 -56.82
N ARG A 7 17.84 38.33 -55.60
CA ARG A 7 18.07 37.12 -54.70
C ARG A 7 16.80 36.91 -53.89
N SER A 8 16.11 35.82 -54.18
CA SER A 8 15.05 35.30 -53.32
C SER A 8 15.68 34.63 -52.11
N LEU A 9 15.42 35.14 -50.90
CA LEU A 9 15.70 34.47 -49.64
C LEU A 9 14.55 33.46 -49.38
N LEU A 10 14.85 32.16 -49.46
CA LEU A 10 13.98 31.13 -48.89
C LEU A 10 14.20 31.12 -47.37
N GLY A 11 13.19 31.55 -46.64
CA GLY A 11 13.14 31.42 -45.21
C GLY A 11 12.87 29.95 -44.81
N LEU A 12 13.87 29.33 -44.19
CA LEU A 12 13.75 28.03 -43.58
C LEU A 12 13.06 28.23 -42.22
N THR A 13 11.75 27.97 -42.14
CA THR A 13 11.01 27.95 -40.88
C THR A 13 11.33 26.63 -40.21
N ALA A 14 12.24 26.65 -39.22
CA ALA A 14 12.48 25.52 -38.35
C ALA A 14 11.25 25.30 -37.47
N PHE A 15 10.52 24.24 -37.74
CA PHE A 15 9.48 23.73 -36.84
C PHE A 15 10.18 23.10 -35.60
N VAL A 16 10.31 23.89 -34.54
CA VAL A 16 10.69 23.37 -33.24
C VAL A 16 9.46 22.62 -32.72
N ALA A 17 9.41 21.32 -32.98
CA ALA A 17 8.51 20.42 -32.25
C ALA A 17 8.94 20.45 -30.80
N SER A 18 8.23 21.20 -29.96
CA SER A 18 8.33 21.06 -28.51
C SER A 18 7.90 19.66 -28.17
N LEU A 19 8.87 18.79 -27.89
CA LEU A 19 8.67 17.57 -27.12
C LEU A 19 8.18 18.02 -25.72
N ASN A 20 6.87 18.19 -25.58
CA ASN A 20 6.25 18.15 -24.27
C ASN A 20 6.54 16.76 -23.73
N SER A 21 7.59 16.65 -22.92
CA SER A 21 7.79 15.53 -22.05
C SER A 21 6.52 15.43 -21.21
N LEU A 22 5.73 14.39 -21.47
CA LEU A 22 4.64 13.95 -20.60
C LEU A 22 5.27 13.44 -19.28
N PHE A 23 5.83 14.36 -18.49
CA PHE A 23 6.12 14.08 -17.11
C PHE A 23 4.77 14.12 -16.38
N ALA A 24 4.42 13.02 -15.75
CA ALA A 24 3.36 12.98 -14.76
C ALA A 24 3.60 14.15 -13.79
N GLN A 25 2.55 14.86 -13.45
CA GLN A 25 2.61 16.04 -12.60
C GLN A 25 3.25 15.65 -11.27
N ASP A 26 4.48 16.12 -11.01
CA ASP A 26 5.12 16.01 -9.71
C ASP A 26 4.27 16.84 -8.73
N GLY A 27 3.70 16.18 -7.74
CA GLY A 27 3.16 16.95 -6.67
C GLY A 27 1.81 16.52 -6.11
N PRO A 28 1.46 17.07 -4.97
CA PRO A 28 0.33 16.66 -4.17
C PRO A 28 -0.96 17.33 -4.62
N GLY A 29 -1.38 17.14 -5.84
CA GLY A 29 -2.70 17.57 -6.27
C GLY A 29 -3.85 16.78 -5.63
N ARG A 30 -3.56 15.90 -4.63
CA ARG A 30 -4.55 15.00 -4.03
C ARG A 30 -4.41 14.92 -2.52
N ARG A 31 -5.53 14.85 -1.83
CA ARG A 31 -5.56 14.60 -0.40
C ARG A 31 -5.21 13.14 -0.13
N MET A 32 -4.24 12.88 0.75
CA MET A 32 -3.73 11.55 0.99
C MET A 32 -3.28 11.35 2.44
N LEU A 33 -3.19 10.11 2.86
CA LEU A 33 -2.52 9.71 4.09
C LEU A 33 -1.24 8.98 3.72
N ALA A 34 -0.13 9.37 4.35
CA ALA A 34 1.14 8.68 4.22
C ALA A 34 1.78 8.47 5.58
N ALA A 35 2.49 7.35 5.74
CA ALA A 35 3.28 7.08 6.93
C ALA A 35 4.59 6.38 6.57
N ASP A 36 5.66 6.78 7.29
CA ASP A 36 7.03 6.34 7.04
C ASP A 36 7.71 5.94 8.35
N ASP A 37 8.26 4.73 8.37
CA ASP A 37 8.93 4.18 9.55
C ASP A 37 10.29 4.85 9.80
N SER A 38 11.00 5.24 8.75
CA SER A 38 12.36 5.78 8.88
C SER A 38 12.37 7.23 9.36
N THR A 39 11.33 7.99 9.07
CA THR A 39 11.14 9.35 9.58
C THR A 39 10.21 9.42 10.79
N HIS A 40 9.64 8.29 11.21
CA HIS A 40 8.72 8.18 12.34
C HIS A 40 7.50 9.10 12.21
N ARG A 41 6.98 9.25 11.00
CA ARG A 41 5.90 10.19 10.66
C ARG A 41 4.69 9.47 10.07
N LEU A 42 3.50 9.89 10.51
CA LEU A 42 2.22 9.68 9.83
C LEU A 42 1.62 11.05 9.60
N ALA A 43 1.16 11.34 8.37
CA ALA A 43 0.51 12.61 8.09
C ALA A 43 -0.68 12.46 7.13
N ILE A 44 -1.67 13.35 7.30
CA ILE A 44 -2.67 13.66 6.27
C ILE A 44 -2.14 14.88 5.51
N ILE A 45 -1.99 14.69 4.20
CA ILE A 45 -1.40 15.66 3.28
C ILE A 45 -2.52 16.24 2.43
N LYS A 46 -2.59 17.59 2.38
CA LYS A 46 -3.55 18.31 1.53
C LYS A 46 -3.09 18.33 0.07
N PRO A 47 -3.97 18.69 -0.88
CA PRO A 47 -3.61 18.84 -2.29
C PRO A 47 -2.48 19.84 -2.57
N ASP A 48 -2.26 20.82 -1.69
CA ASP A 48 -1.18 21.81 -1.80
C ASP A 48 0.16 21.34 -1.18
N GLY A 49 0.21 20.10 -0.65
CA GLY A 49 1.38 19.50 -0.01
C GLY A 49 1.55 19.84 1.46
N SER A 50 0.74 20.74 2.02
CA SER A 50 0.78 21.04 3.45
C SER A 50 0.15 19.93 4.27
N PHE A 51 0.57 19.78 5.52
CA PHE A 51 0.00 18.79 6.42
C PHE A 51 -1.30 19.29 7.04
N GLU A 52 -2.38 18.53 6.87
CA GLU A 52 -3.64 18.74 7.60
C GLU A 52 -3.51 18.23 9.04
N ARG A 53 -2.81 17.12 9.21
CA ARG A 53 -2.55 16.48 10.50
C ARG A 53 -1.25 15.69 10.45
N GLU A 54 -0.52 15.67 11.55
CA GLU A 54 0.72 14.92 11.71
C GLU A 54 0.74 14.19 13.06
N GLU A 55 1.23 12.95 13.07
CA GLU A 55 1.41 12.11 14.26
C GLU A 55 2.81 11.49 14.25
N LYS A 56 3.41 11.32 15.42
CA LYS A 56 4.64 10.53 15.55
C LYS A 56 4.32 9.06 15.71
N VAL A 57 5.02 8.23 14.95
CA VAL A 57 4.92 6.77 15.00
C VAL A 57 6.30 6.16 15.17
N SER A 58 6.42 4.98 15.77
CA SER A 58 7.71 4.28 15.89
C SER A 58 7.82 3.09 14.92
N ALA A 59 6.69 2.53 14.51
CA ALA A 59 6.56 1.50 13.51
C ALA A 59 5.12 1.55 12.99
N ILE A 60 4.92 1.38 11.69
CA ILE A 60 3.59 1.49 11.10
C ILE A 60 3.48 0.71 9.78
N HIS A 61 2.52 -0.22 9.72
CA HIS A 61 2.16 -0.96 8.50
C HIS A 61 0.70 -0.78 8.10
N ASP A 62 -0.14 -0.19 8.96
CA ASP A 62 -1.52 0.15 8.62
C ASP A 62 -1.98 1.44 9.34
N ALA A 63 -2.89 2.16 8.69
CA ALA A 63 -3.57 3.33 9.24
C ALA A 63 -4.90 3.54 8.52
N GLN A 64 -5.85 4.18 9.23
CA GLN A 64 -7.17 4.53 8.69
C GLN A 64 -7.59 5.92 9.17
N LEU A 65 -8.11 6.73 8.25
CA LEU A 65 -8.90 7.90 8.61
C LEU A 65 -10.36 7.45 8.74
N LEU A 66 -10.90 7.52 9.94
CA LEU A 66 -12.28 7.10 10.22
C LEU A 66 -13.28 8.18 9.78
N ALA A 67 -14.54 7.79 9.58
CA ALA A 67 -15.61 8.69 9.15
C ALA A 67 -15.87 9.86 10.14
N ASN A 68 -15.57 9.66 11.43
CA ASN A 68 -15.63 10.69 12.46
C ASN A 68 -14.41 11.64 12.47
N GLY A 69 -13.47 11.47 11.56
CA GLY A 69 -12.24 12.27 11.47
C GLY A 69 -11.10 11.81 12.39
N ASN A 70 -11.30 10.79 13.20
CA ASN A 70 -10.25 10.21 14.01
C ASN A 70 -9.27 9.40 13.16
N LEU A 71 -8.02 9.31 13.60
CA LEU A 71 -7.04 8.38 13.04
C LEU A 71 -6.99 7.11 13.88
N LEU A 72 -7.16 5.97 13.22
CA LEU A 72 -6.87 4.65 13.77
C LEU A 72 -5.54 4.21 13.15
N PHE A 73 -4.51 4.00 13.97
CA PHE A 73 -3.18 3.70 13.46
C PHE A 73 -2.34 2.88 14.45
N GLN A 74 -1.33 2.23 13.91
CA GLN A 74 -0.34 1.48 14.66
C GLN A 74 0.64 2.46 15.34
N LEU A 75 0.81 2.30 16.64
CA LEU A 75 1.75 3.07 17.46
C LEU A 75 2.81 2.13 18.05
N GLY A 76 3.81 1.79 17.24
CA GLY A 76 4.77 0.72 17.54
C GLY A 76 4.24 -0.67 17.14
N TRP A 77 5.08 -1.71 17.30
CA TRP A 77 4.81 -3.03 16.73
C TRP A 77 3.57 -3.75 17.29
N ASN A 78 3.16 -3.45 18.50
CA ASN A 78 2.09 -4.19 19.19
C ASN A 78 0.92 -3.36 19.69
N ARG A 79 0.87 -2.07 19.40
CA ARG A 79 -0.17 -1.19 19.89
C ARG A 79 -0.90 -0.50 18.76
N ILE A 80 -2.22 -0.48 18.82
CA ILE A 80 -3.11 0.25 17.92
C ILE A 80 -3.85 1.28 18.75
N VAL A 81 -3.99 2.50 18.24
CA VAL A 81 -4.72 3.59 18.88
C VAL A 81 -5.71 4.25 17.94
N GLU A 82 -6.87 4.65 18.45
CA GLU A 82 -7.73 5.63 17.83
C GLU A 82 -7.51 6.96 18.51
N LYS A 83 -7.14 7.98 17.73
CA LYS A 83 -6.78 9.30 18.22
C LYS A 83 -7.64 10.37 17.54
N THR A 84 -8.21 11.26 18.34
CA THR A 84 -8.99 12.40 17.87
C THR A 84 -8.11 13.47 17.24
N ALA A 85 -8.70 14.46 16.56
CA ALA A 85 -7.95 15.54 15.92
C ALA A 85 -7.23 16.45 16.93
N ASP A 86 -7.77 16.60 18.15
CA ASP A 86 -7.18 17.33 19.28
C ASP A 86 -6.16 16.53 20.09
N GLY A 87 -5.84 15.30 19.63
CA GLY A 87 -4.73 14.51 20.13
C GLY A 87 -5.06 13.52 21.24
N ASN A 88 -6.34 13.36 21.65
CA ASN A 88 -6.71 12.43 22.70
C ASN A 88 -6.83 11.01 22.17
N ILE A 89 -6.29 10.03 22.89
CA ILE A 89 -6.53 8.60 22.61
C ILE A 89 -7.90 8.23 23.21
N VAL A 90 -8.83 7.79 22.36
CA VAL A 90 -10.20 7.43 22.73
C VAL A 90 -10.46 5.92 22.69
N TRP A 91 -9.56 5.18 22.09
CA TRP A 91 -9.54 3.72 22.09
C TRP A 91 -8.11 3.22 21.85
N GLU A 92 -7.75 2.09 22.48
CA GLU A 92 -6.49 1.42 22.23
C GLU A 92 -6.59 -0.09 22.39
N TYR A 93 -5.70 -0.79 21.70
CA TYR A 93 -5.44 -2.21 21.87
C TYR A 93 -3.92 -2.45 21.96
N ASP A 94 -3.49 -3.17 23.00
CA ASP A 94 -2.10 -3.54 23.22
C ASP A 94 -1.97 -5.08 23.19
N ALA A 95 -1.49 -5.59 22.06
CA ALA A 95 -1.35 -7.02 21.82
C ALA A 95 -0.34 -7.68 22.78
N ALA A 96 0.71 -6.96 23.20
CA ALA A 96 1.69 -7.49 24.14
C ALA A 96 1.09 -7.67 25.53
N LYS A 97 0.24 -6.76 25.97
CA LYS A 97 -0.52 -6.91 27.24
C LYS A 97 -1.55 -8.02 27.15
N ALA A 98 -2.20 -8.18 25.99
CA ALA A 98 -3.18 -9.24 25.78
C ALA A 98 -2.55 -10.64 25.68
N ASN A 99 -1.26 -10.74 25.32
CA ASN A 99 -0.54 -12.00 25.13
C ASN A 99 0.81 -11.99 25.88
N PRO A 100 0.82 -11.94 27.22
CA PRO A 100 2.04 -11.80 27.99
C PRO A 100 3.04 -12.93 27.72
N GLY A 101 4.30 -12.55 27.46
CA GLY A 101 5.39 -13.49 27.22
C GLY A 101 5.42 -14.15 25.85
N LYS A 102 4.51 -13.78 24.94
CA LYS A 102 4.51 -14.29 23.55
C LYS A 102 5.01 -13.22 22.58
N PRO A 103 5.78 -13.59 21.56
CA PRO A 103 6.12 -12.68 20.47
C PRO A 103 4.85 -12.35 19.68
N VAL A 104 4.48 -11.07 19.63
CA VAL A 104 3.29 -10.60 18.89
C VAL A 104 3.53 -9.22 18.31
N GLU A 105 3.13 -9.05 17.06
CA GLU A 105 3.06 -7.76 16.38
C GLU A 105 1.68 -7.59 15.73
N VAL A 106 1.26 -6.35 15.47
CA VAL A 106 -0.01 -6.01 14.83
C VAL A 106 0.27 -5.21 13.58
N HIS A 107 0.12 -5.82 12.41
CA HIS A 107 0.42 -5.21 11.12
C HIS A 107 -0.82 -4.80 10.33
N ALA A 108 -1.99 -5.28 10.74
CA ALA A 108 -3.26 -4.95 10.11
C ALA A 108 -4.38 -4.85 11.14
N PHE A 109 -5.27 -3.90 10.91
CA PHE A 109 -6.50 -3.69 11.68
C PHE A 109 -7.53 -2.99 10.80
N GLN A 110 -8.79 -3.05 11.22
CA GLN A 110 -9.88 -2.39 10.50
C GLN A 110 -11.00 -2.05 11.47
N ARG A 111 -11.46 -0.78 11.48
CA ARG A 111 -12.72 -0.45 12.13
C ARG A 111 -13.85 -1.03 11.28
N LEU A 112 -14.71 -1.82 11.91
CA LEU A 112 -15.85 -2.47 11.29
C LEU A 112 -17.11 -1.60 11.43
N ASP A 113 -18.12 -1.86 10.60
CA ASP A 113 -19.38 -1.11 10.58
C ASP A 113 -20.19 -1.26 11.88
N ASP A 114 -20.01 -2.38 12.59
CA ASP A 114 -20.62 -2.64 13.91
C ASP A 114 -19.92 -1.90 15.07
N GLY A 115 -18.86 -1.15 14.77
CA GLY A 115 -18.07 -0.40 15.73
C GLY A 115 -16.94 -1.20 16.39
N ASN A 116 -16.86 -2.51 16.18
CA ASN A 116 -15.73 -3.33 16.62
C ASN A 116 -14.46 -2.98 15.80
N THR A 117 -13.31 -3.37 16.30
CA THR A 117 -12.05 -3.27 15.55
C THR A 117 -11.52 -4.67 15.29
N MET A 118 -11.41 -5.06 14.03
CA MET A 118 -10.62 -6.22 13.63
C MET A 118 -9.16 -5.92 13.88
N VAL A 119 -8.46 -6.82 14.55
CA VAL A 119 -7.01 -6.76 14.83
C VAL A 119 -6.38 -8.08 14.44
N VAL A 120 -5.21 -8.02 13.81
CA VAL A 120 -4.47 -9.22 13.40
C VAL A 120 -3.22 -9.35 14.27
N GLU A 121 -3.15 -10.42 15.05
CA GLU A 121 -2.03 -10.74 15.92
C GLU A 121 -1.06 -11.69 15.20
N SER A 122 -0.09 -11.10 14.54
CA SER A 122 1.05 -11.79 13.93
C SER A 122 1.95 -12.39 15.02
N GLY A 123 2.48 -13.58 14.81
CA GLY A 123 3.20 -14.35 15.83
C GLY A 123 2.29 -15.25 16.69
N ILE A 124 1.06 -14.79 16.99
CA ILE A 124 0.01 -15.63 17.59
C ILE A 124 -0.75 -16.41 16.51
N GLY A 125 -0.83 -15.85 15.30
CA GLY A 125 -1.51 -16.46 14.16
C GLY A 125 -3.03 -16.42 14.26
N ARG A 126 -3.60 -15.26 14.60
CA ARG A 126 -5.07 -15.11 14.68
C ARG A 126 -5.54 -13.72 14.28
N ILE A 127 -6.79 -13.65 13.85
CA ILE A 127 -7.58 -12.43 13.76
C ILE A 127 -8.53 -12.39 14.95
N ILE A 128 -8.67 -11.24 15.58
CA ILE A 128 -9.69 -11.00 16.61
C ILE A 128 -10.54 -9.79 16.23
N GLU A 129 -11.79 -9.77 16.67
CA GLU A 129 -12.63 -8.57 16.63
C GLU A 129 -12.80 -8.09 18.07
N VAL A 130 -12.32 -6.88 18.33
CA VAL A 130 -12.29 -6.26 19.65
C VAL A 130 -13.38 -5.21 19.74
N THR A 131 -14.21 -5.31 20.79
CA THR A 131 -15.28 -4.35 21.04
C THR A 131 -14.73 -3.00 21.50
N LYS A 132 -15.57 -1.99 21.55
CA LYS A 132 -15.21 -0.64 22.02
C LYS A 132 -14.73 -0.65 23.48
N ASP A 133 -15.23 -1.56 24.32
CA ASP A 133 -14.81 -1.75 25.71
C ASP A 133 -13.63 -2.74 25.89
N GLY A 134 -12.95 -3.08 24.79
CA GLY A 134 -11.70 -3.86 24.81
C GLY A 134 -11.88 -5.38 24.93
N LYS A 135 -13.10 -5.92 24.82
CA LYS A 135 -13.33 -7.36 24.87
C LYS A 135 -13.21 -8.01 23.51
N VAL A 136 -12.67 -9.23 23.47
CA VAL A 136 -12.64 -10.05 22.25
C VAL A 136 -14.03 -10.63 22.02
N ALA A 137 -14.70 -10.17 20.95
CA ALA A 137 -16.01 -10.64 20.53
C ALA A 137 -15.92 -11.84 19.58
N LYS A 138 -14.82 -11.95 18.83
CA LYS A 138 -14.58 -13.01 17.85
C LYS A 138 -13.10 -13.33 17.73
N GLU A 139 -12.81 -14.60 17.46
CA GLU A 139 -11.46 -15.07 17.13
C GLU A 139 -11.51 -15.99 15.91
N VAL A 140 -10.56 -15.80 15.00
CA VAL A 140 -10.36 -16.65 13.82
C VAL A 140 -8.89 -17.04 13.75
N LYS A 141 -8.60 -18.35 13.83
CA LYS A 141 -7.25 -18.88 13.73
C LYS A 141 -6.76 -18.85 12.29
N LEU A 142 -5.49 -18.51 12.09
CA LEU A 142 -4.82 -18.51 10.81
C LEU A 142 -3.92 -19.74 10.66
N GLU A 143 -3.80 -20.22 9.43
CA GLU A 143 -2.85 -21.29 9.09
C GLU A 143 -1.46 -20.70 8.87
N ILE A 144 -0.62 -20.72 9.88
CA ILE A 144 0.76 -20.23 9.84
C ILE A 144 1.71 -21.40 9.67
N THR A 145 2.46 -21.44 8.57
CA THR A 145 3.44 -22.49 8.27
C THR A 145 4.87 -22.11 8.61
N ARG A 146 5.15 -20.80 8.69
CA ARG A 146 6.45 -20.22 9.04
C ARG A 146 6.25 -19.14 10.11
N PRO A 147 6.13 -19.51 11.40
CA PRO A 147 5.82 -18.55 12.46
C PRO A 147 6.85 -17.44 12.60
N SER A 148 6.42 -16.20 12.53
CA SER A 148 7.21 -14.99 12.75
C SER A 148 6.29 -13.83 13.12
N ALA A 149 6.48 -13.24 14.30
CA ALA A 149 5.67 -12.08 14.67
C ALA A 149 5.77 -10.96 13.62
N HIS A 150 6.94 -10.79 13.02
CA HIS A 150 7.17 -9.73 12.04
C HIS A 150 6.61 -10.02 10.65
N SER A 151 6.51 -11.28 10.21
CA SER A 151 6.21 -11.60 8.81
C SER A 151 5.13 -12.67 8.58
N ASP A 152 4.37 -13.06 9.62
CA ASP A 152 3.24 -14.00 9.43
C ASP A 152 2.14 -13.38 8.58
N THR A 153 1.85 -12.10 8.84
CA THR A 153 0.77 -11.37 8.17
C THR A 153 1.19 -9.93 7.86
N ARG A 154 0.65 -9.38 6.78
CA ARG A 154 0.67 -7.96 6.45
C ARG A 154 -0.77 -7.46 6.32
N LEU A 155 -1.13 -6.77 5.24
CA LEU A 155 -2.48 -6.24 5.11
C LEU A 155 -3.55 -7.34 5.21
N VAL A 156 -4.53 -7.10 6.06
CA VAL A 156 -5.73 -7.96 6.18
C VAL A 156 -6.97 -7.09 6.13
N ARG A 157 -7.99 -7.55 5.41
CA ARG A 157 -9.29 -6.87 5.35
C ARG A 157 -10.44 -7.86 5.49
N LYS A 158 -11.43 -7.50 6.30
CA LYS A 158 -12.72 -8.18 6.35
C LYS A 158 -13.51 -7.81 5.11
N LEU A 159 -13.99 -8.82 4.40
CA LEU A 159 -14.78 -8.64 3.18
C LEU A 159 -16.27 -8.48 3.50
N ALA A 160 -17.04 -7.93 2.56
CA ALA A 160 -18.49 -7.80 2.69
C ALA A 160 -19.22 -9.17 2.88
N THR A 161 -18.58 -10.25 2.44
CA THR A 161 -19.06 -11.64 2.68
C THR A 161 -18.91 -12.09 4.14
N GLY A 162 -18.20 -11.33 4.98
CA GLY A 162 -17.82 -11.71 6.33
C GLY A 162 -16.51 -12.50 6.42
N ASN A 163 -15.90 -12.89 5.30
CA ASN A 163 -14.60 -13.54 5.23
C ASN A 163 -13.46 -12.54 5.47
N TYR A 164 -12.24 -13.05 5.63
CA TYR A 164 -11.04 -12.26 5.86
C TYR A 164 -10.00 -12.58 4.78
N LEU A 165 -9.60 -11.58 4.02
CA LEU A 165 -8.52 -11.69 3.04
C LEU A 165 -7.21 -11.28 3.69
N VAL A 166 -6.26 -12.22 3.74
CA VAL A 166 -5.00 -12.13 4.50
C VAL A 166 -3.82 -12.21 3.54
N ALA A 167 -2.92 -11.25 3.63
CA ALA A 167 -1.59 -11.33 3.03
C ALA A 167 -0.62 -12.01 4.01
N HIS A 168 -0.21 -13.25 3.70
CA HIS A 168 0.82 -13.99 4.45
C HIS A 168 2.19 -13.74 3.81
N GLU A 169 2.95 -12.80 4.35
CA GLU A 169 4.20 -12.35 3.77
C GLU A 169 5.22 -13.47 3.64
N SER A 170 5.63 -14.10 4.75
CA SER A 170 6.66 -15.14 4.76
C SER A 170 6.28 -16.42 4.03
N GLN A 171 4.97 -16.62 3.79
CA GLN A 171 4.46 -17.77 3.04
C GLN A 171 4.32 -17.49 1.54
N GLY A 172 4.39 -16.21 1.14
CA GLY A 172 4.16 -15.79 -0.25
C GLY A 172 2.73 -16.02 -0.74
N LYS A 173 1.75 -16.01 0.17
CA LYS A 173 0.36 -16.40 -0.15
C LYS A 173 -0.66 -15.37 0.30
N ALA A 174 -1.61 -15.05 -0.58
CA ALA A 174 -2.87 -14.44 -0.21
C ALA A 174 -3.88 -15.55 0.09
N LYS A 175 -4.52 -15.53 1.28
CA LYS A 175 -5.55 -16.50 1.67
C LYS A 175 -6.83 -15.79 2.09
N GLU A 176 -7.97 -16.35 1.69
CA GLU A 176 -9.28 -15.95 2.21
C GLU A 176 -9.76 -16.99 3.20
N TYR A 177 -10.04 -16.53 4.42
CA TYR A 177 -10.57 -17.35 5.50
C TYR A 177 -12.04 -17.04 5.73
N ASN A 178 -12.85 -18.08 5.92
CA ASN A 178 -14.20 -17.89 6.41
C ASN A 178 -14.21 -17.58 7.94
N PRO A 179 -15.36 -17.19 8.52
CA PRO A 179 -15.48 -16.88 9.95
C PRO A 179 -15.10 -18.01 10.90
N GLU A 180 -15.06 -19.27 10.43
CA GLU A 180 -14.67 -20.47 11.19
C GLU A 180 -13.17 -20.78 11.09
N GLY A 181 -12.41 -19.95 10.34
CA GLY A 181 -10.96 -20.10 10.17
C GLY A 181 -10.56 -21.11 9.08
N LYS A 182 -11.50 -21.55 8.24
CA LYS A 182 -11.21 -22.41 7.09
C LYS A 182 -10.77 -21.56 5.90
N VAL A 183 -9.67 -21.94 5.23
CA VAL A 183 -9.25 -21.35 3.96
C VAL A 183 -10.26 -21.75 2.87
N VAL A 184 -10.88 -20.75 2.23
CA VAL A 184 -11.84 -20.93 1.14
C VAL A 184 -11.28 -20.53 -0.22
N TRP A 185 -10.22 -19.77 -0.24
CA TRP A 185 -9.44 -19.42 -1.42
C TRP A 185 -8.00 -19.11 -1.04
N GLU A 186 -7.04 -19.46 -1.89
CA GLU A 186 -5.64 -19.04 -1.74
C GLU A 186 -4.98 -18.80 -3.10
N TYR A 187 -3.99 -17.93 -3.11
CA TYR A 187 -3.14 -17.66 -4.25
C TYR A 187 -1.68 -17.53 -3.80
N GLU A 188 -0.80 -18.27 -4.43
CA GLU A 188 0.65 -18.19 -4.20
C GLU A 188 1.28 -17.26 -5.24
N VAL A 189 2.05 -16.26 -4.77
CA VAL A 189 2.75 -15.31 -5.64
C VAL A 189 3.85 -16.04 -6.40
N PRO A 190 3.83 -16.01 -7.75
CA PRO A 190 4.82 -16.72 -8.54
C PRO A 190 6.18 -16.02 -8.50
N MET A 191 7.25 -16.80 -8.54
CA MET A 191 8.63 -16.32 -8.62
C MET A 191 9.06 -15.92 -10.04
N PHE A 192 8.23 -16.14 -11.07
CA PHE A 192 8.53 -15.81 -12.48
C PHE A 192 9.91 -16.28 -12.93
N ASP A 193 10.30 -17.51 -12.56
CA ASP A 193 11.58 -18.14 -12.85
C ASP A 193 12.84 -17.38 -12.36
N LYS A 194 12.64 -16.43 -11.42
CA LYS A 194 13.73 -15.69 -10.78
C LYS A 194 14.15 -16.36 -9.47
N LYS A 195 15.42 -16.18 -9.12
CA LYS A 195 15.96 -16.63 -7.83
C LYS A 195 15.71 -15.60 -6.75
N GLU A 196 15.54 -16.10 -5.53
CA GLU A 196 15.46 -15.27 -4.34
C GLU A 196 16.75 -14.46 -4.12
N ALA A 197 16.61 -13.19 -3.76
CA ALA A 197 17.70 -12.29 -3.39
C ALA A 197 17.28 -11.47 -2.17
N GLY A 198 18.11 -11.49 -1.12
CA GLY A 198 17.86 -10.75 0.12
C GLY A 198 17.95 -9.24 -0.06
N GLY A 199 17.38 -8.50 0.91
CA GLY A 199 17.35 -7.04 0.91
C GLY A 199 15.91 -6.51 0.88
N HIS A 200 15.78 -5.17 0.78
CA HIS A 200 14.49 -4.46 0.72
C HIS A 200 14.38 -3.56 -0.51
N GLY A 201 15.51 -3.19 -1.12
CA GLY A 201 15.56 -2.32 -2.28
C GLY A 201 15.31 -3.05 -3.61
N PRO A 202 15.55 -2.37 -4.74
CA PRO A 202 15.34 -2.93 -6.07
C PRO A 202 16.20 -4.16 -6.42
N GLU A 203 17.26 -4.40 -5.65
CA GLU A 203 18.18 -5.55 -5.77
C GLU A 203 17.60 -6.84 -5.19
N ALA A 204 16.67 -6.71 -4.24
CA ALA A 204 16.02 -7.86 -3.62
C ALA A 204 15.06 -8.54 -4.59
N PHE A 205 14.69 -9.78 -4.31
CA PHE A 205 13.61 -10.48 -5.02
C PHE A 205 13.10 -11.66 -4.20
N GLY A 206 11.78 -11.85 -4.23
CA GLY A 206 11.12 -12.96 -3.56
C GLY A 206 9.61 -12.92 -3.78
N ASN A 207 8.88 -13.68 -2.99
CA ASN A 207 7.41 -13.68 -3.01
C ASN A 207 6.77 -13.18 -1.70
N HIS A 208 7.48 -12.37 -0.94
CA HIS A 208 7.02 -11.78 0.31
C HIS A 208 5.94 -10.72 0.03
N LEU A 209 4.69 -11.15 -0.24
CA LEU A 209 3.63 -10.22 -0.57
C LEU A 209 3.25 -9.35 0.64
N PHE A 210 2.84 -8.10 0.34
CA PHE A 210 2.47 -7.15 1.38
C PHE A 210 0.97 -6.91 1.47
N SER A 211 0.26 -6.91 0.35
CA SER A 211 -1.18 -6.63 0.32
C SER A 211 -1.95 -7.48 -0.67
N ALA A 212 -3.19 -7.76 -0.33
CA ALA A 212 -4.20 -8.33 -1.22
C ALA A 212 -5.54 -7.63 -0.96
N ILE A 213 -6.20 -7.18 -2.02
CA ILE A 213 -7.46 -6.45 -1.95
C ILE A 213 -8.46 -7.09 -2.91
N ARG A 214 -9.66 -7.44 -2.41
CA ARG A 214 -10.75 -7.93 -3.25
C ARG A 214 -11.38 -6.77 -4.00
N LEU A 215 -11.46 -6.88 -5.31
CA LEU A 215 -12.12 -5.92 -6.18
C LEU A 215 -13.61 -6.23 -6.33
N GLU A 216 -14.41 -5.25 -6.74
CA GLU A 216 -15.85 -5.40 -6.96
C GLU A 216 -16.20 -6.47 -8.01
N ASN A 217 -15.34 -6.66 -9.01
CA ASN A 217 -15.49 -7.69 -10.04
C ASN A 217 -15.14 -9.12 -9.56
N GLY A 218 -14.78 -9.29 -8.28
CA GLY A 218 -14.39 -10.55 -7.67
C GLY A 218 -12.90 -10.89 -7.83
N ASN A 219 -12.14 -10.16 -8.64
CA ASN A 219 -10.69 -10.35 -8.75
C ASN A 219 -9.97 -9.90 -7.47
N THR A 220 -8.73 -10.32 -7.30
CA THR A 220 -7.85 -9.88 -6.21
C THR A 220 -6.69 -9.09 -6.77
N LEU A 221 -6.51 -7.86 -6.29
CA LEU A 221 -5.35 -7.03 -6.58
C LEU A 221 -4.28 -7.28 -5.51
N ILE A 222 -3.06 -7.59 -5.91
CA ILE A 222 -1.98 -8.03 -5.02
C ILE A 222 -0.76 -7.13 -5.18
N GLY A 223 -0.27 -6.57 -4.08
CA GLY A 223 1.03 -5.91 -3.98
C GLY A 223 2.05 -6.95 -3.48
N THR A 224 3.00 -7.30 -4.34
CA THR A 224 3.87 -8.48 -4.12
C THR A 224 5.08 -8.21 -3.24
N GLY A 225 5.15 -7.08 -2.53
CA GLY A 225 6.30 -6.77 -1.68
C GLY A 225 7.61 -6.81 -2.47
N ASN A 226 8.56 -7.66 -2.05
CA ASN A 226 9.84 -7.85 -2.74
C ASN A 226 9.75 -8.61 -4.07
N GLY A 227 8.56 -8.99 -4.54
CA GLY A 227 8.32 -9.42 -5.92
C GLY A 227 8.27 -8.27 -6.92
N HIS A 228 8.31 -7.02 -6.41
CA HIS A 228 8.38 -5.78 -7.18
C HIS A 228 7.30 -5.66 -8.26
N SER A 229 6.10 -6.12 -7.97
CA SER A 229 5.02 -6.13 -8.96
C SER A 229 3.65 -5.94 -8.34
N VAL A 230 2.69 -5.60 -9.19
CA VAL A 230 1.27 -5.64 -8.89
C VAL A 230 0.63 -6.68 -9.80
N LEU A 231 -0.18 -7.55 -9.23
CA LEU A 231 -0.92 -8.57 -9.98
C LEU A 231 -2.42 -8.40 -9.75
N GLU A 232 -3.23 -8.50 -10.79
CA GLU A 232 -4.67 -8.72 -10.67
C GLU A 232 -4.98 -10.16 -11.05
N VAL A 233 -5.56 -10.92 -10.13
CA VAL A 233 -5.84 -12.34 -10.25
C VAL A 233 -7.34 -12.61 -10.17
N THR A 234 -7.83 -13.45 -11.05
CA THR A 234 -9.23 -13.91 -11.05
C THR A 234 -9.51 -14.88 -9.89
N PRO A 235 -10.78 -15.18 -9.55
CA PRO A 235 -11.11 -16.22 -8.57
C PRO A 235 -10.55 -17.60 -8.91
N ASP A 236 -10.41 -17.93 -10.21
CA ASP A 236 -9.79 -19.16 -10.73
C ASP A 236 -8.25 -19.04 -10.88
N LYS A 237 -7.65 -18.04 -10.22
CA LYS A 237 -6.19 -17.88 -10.04
C LYS A 237 -5.40 -17.52 -11.31
N LYS A 238 -6.05 -16.97 -12.34
CA LYS A 238 -5.37 -16.49 -13.54
C LYS A 238 -4.97 -15.03 -13.38
N ILE A 239 -3.75 -14.68 -13.75
CA ILE A 239 -3.32 -13.28 -13.84
C ILE A 239 -3.96 -12.67 -15.08
N VAL A 240 -4.73 -11.61 -14.91
CA VAL A 240 -5.41 -10.87 -15.98
C VAL A 240 -4.83 -9.48 -16.22
N TRP A 241 -4.09 -8.94 -15.26
CA TRP A 241 -3.34 -7.71 -15.38
C TRP A 241 -2.15 -7.73 -14.43
N GLN A 242 -1.04 -7.10 -14.84
CA GLN A 242 0.17 -7.03 -14.02
C GLN A 242 1.06 -5.84 -14.39
N VAL A 243 1.81 -5.33 -13.42
CA VAL A 243 2.90 -4.37 -13.60
C VAL A 243 4.13 -4.93 -12.90
N HIS A 244 5.24 -5.05 -13.61
CA HIS A 244 6.51 -5.54 -13.07
C HIS A 244 7.50 -4.41 -12.82
N GLN A 245 8.61 -4.74 -12.18
CA GLN A 245 9.65 -3.84 -11.67
C GLN A 245 10.07 -2.72 -12.63
N LYS A 246 10.18 -3.00 -13.93
CA LYS A 246 10.70 -2.09 -14.97
C LYS A 246 9.69 -1.78 -16.07
N ASP A 247 8.42 -2.12 -15.87
CA ASP A 247 7.38 -1.87 -16.88
C ASP A 247 7.04 -0.38 -17.03
N LEU A 248 7.34 0.43 -16.00
CA LEU A 248 7.02 1.86 -15.99
C LEU A 248 8.24 2.68 -16.42
N PRO A 249 8.16 3.48 -17.50
CA PRO A 249 9.29 4.26 -18.00
C PRO A 249 9.90 5.18 -16.93
N GLY A 250 11.20 5.05 -16.70
CA GLY A 250 11.94 5.86 -15.74
C GLY A 250 11.65 5.57 -14.26
N ILE A 251 10.85 4.57 -13.95
CA ILE A 251 10.50 4.17 -12.59
C ILE A 251 10.91 2.71 -12.35
N THR A 252 11.57 2.46 -11.24
CA THR A 252 11.85 1.12 -10.75
C THR A 252 10.98 0.83 -9.54
N LEU A 253 10.18 -0.22 -9.59
CA LEU A 253 9.45 -0.71 -8.43
C LEU A 253 10.40 -1.48 -7.52
N ALA A 254 10.21 -1.33 -6.20
CA ALA A 254 10.91 -2.10 -5.19
C ALA A 254 9.91 -2.84 -4.30
N TRP A 255 9.83 -2.53 -3.03
CA TRP A 255 8.88 -3.19 -2.13
C TRP A 255 7.47 -2.64 -2.34
N VAL A 256 6.66 -3.29 -3.20
CA VAL A 256 5.28 -2.86 -3.45
C VAL A 256 4.41 -3.21 -2.25
N CYS A 257 4.09 -2.21 -1.44
CA CYS A 257 3.33 -2.41 -0.20
C CYS A 257 1.82 -2.39 -0.46
N ARG A 258 1.24 -1.21 -0.47
CA ARG A 258 -0.20 -1.04 -0.64
C ARG A 258 -0.56 -0.82 -2.11
N VAL A 259 -1.69 -1.37 -2.53
CA VAL A 259 -2.25 -1.14 -3.85
C VAL A 259 -3.73 -0.78 -3.74
N GLU A 260 -4.23 0.03 -4.66
CA GLU A 260 -5.63 0.44 -4.69
C GLU A 260 -6.12 0.54 -6.15
N ARG A 261 -7.31 0.04 -6.44
CA ARG A 261 -7.99 0.27 -7.71
C ARG A 261 -8.95 1.44 -7.56
N LEU A 262 -8.78 2.48 -8.36
CA LEU A 262 -9.64 3.65 -8.37
C LEU A 262 -10.91 3.40 -9.22
N ALA A 263 -11.96 4.19 -8.98
CA ALA A 263 -13.21 4.09 -9.72
C ALA A 263 -13.07 4.33 -11.24
N ASN A 264 -12.05 5.08 -11.67
CA ASN A 264 -11.73 5.29 -13.08
C ASN A 264 -10.94 4.12 -13.72
N GLY A 265 -10.70 3.04 -12.98
CA GLY A 265 -9.95 1.87 -13.41
C GLY A 265 -8.43 1.97 -13.25
N ASN A 266 -7.90 3.14 -12.87
CA ASN A 266 -6.47 3.30 -12.60
C ASN A 266 -6.06 2.57 -11.31
N THR A 267 -4.76 2.28 -11.18
CA THR A 267 -4.21 1.62 -10.00
C THR A 267 -3.20 2.54 -9.32
N ILE A 268 -3.37 2.74 -8.02
CA ILE A 268 -2.36 3.34 -7.15
C ILE A 268 -1.41 2.25 -6.69
N ILE A 269 -0.12 2.52 -6.79
CA ILE A 269 0.97 1.62 -6.38
C ILE A 269 1.81 2.35 -5.34
N ASN A 270 1.90 1.79 -4.13
CA ASN A 270 2.83 2.25 -3.12
C ASN A 270 4.17 1.55 -3.34
N ASN A 271 5.22 2.35 -3.59
CA ASN A 271 6.56 1.92 -3.98
C ASN A 271 7.57 2.18 -2.87
N CYS A 272 7.53 1.36 -1.83
CA CYS A 272 8.42 1.44 -0.67
C CYS A 272 9.84 0.95 -1.02
N HIS A 273 10.87 1.46 -0.34
CA HIS A 273 12.28 1.08 -0.51
C HIS A 273 12.88 1.25 -1.91
N ALA A 274 12.25 2.01 -2.79
CA ALA A 274 12.70 2.21 -4.16
C ALA A 274 13.84 3.24 -4.32
N GLY A 275 14.19 3.93 -3.25
CA GLY A 275 15.20 4.99 -3.22
C GLY A 275 14.68 6.34 -3.74
N PRO A 276 15.45 7.42 -3.47
CA PRO A 276 15.00 8.79 -3.76
C PRO A 276 14.87 9.11 -5.26
N GLU A 277 15.39 8.26 -6.13
CA GLU A 277 15.23 8.42 -7.59
C GLU A 277 13.82 8.06 -8.06
N ASN A 278 13.08 7.26 -7.27
CA ASN A 278 11.76 6.76 -7.64
C ASN A 278 10.65 7.43 -6.80
N PRO A 279 9.42 7.57 -7.34
CA PRO A 279 8.27 8.05 -6.56
C PRO A 279 7.85 7.00 -5.51
N GLN A 280 7.33 7.50 -4.38
CA GLN A 280 6.79 6.68 -3.29
C GLN A 280 5.35 6.23 -3.57
N LEU A 281 4.58 7.00 -4.37
CA LEU A 281 3.25 6.64 -4.83
C LEU A 281 3.12 6.91 -6.34
N ILE A 282 2.46 6.00 -7.04
CA ILE A 282 2.33 6.03 -8.50
C ILE A 282 0.89 5.73 -8.87
N GLU A 283 0.29 6.48 -9.78
CA GLU A 283 -0.95 6.10 -10.44
C GLU A 283 -0.68 5.67 -11.88
N VAL A 284 -1.16 4.49 -12.21
CA VAL A 284 -1.08 3.94 -13.56
C VAL A 284 -2.46 3.66 -14.12
N THR A 285 -2.62 3.87 -15.42
CA THR A 285 -3.83 3.49 -16.15
C THR A 285 -3.87 1.97 -16.39
N PRO A 286 -5.01 1.38 -16.86
CA PRO A 286 -5.07 -0.03 -17.21
C PRO A 286 -4.04 -0.44 -18.28
N ASP A 287 -3.66 0.46 -19.19
CA ASP A 287 -2.62 0.26 -20.21
C ASP A 287 -1.20 0.65 -19.71
N LYS A 288 -1.03 0.74 -18.39
CA LYS A 288 0.24 0.96 -17.67
C LYS A 288 0.92 2.30 -17.94
N LYS A 289 0.18 3.33 -18.33
CA LYS A 289 0.73 4.69 -18.41
C LYS A 289 0.71 5.33 -17.04
N VAL A 290 1.83 5.93 -16.64
CA VAL A 290 1.92 6.75 -15.44
C VAL A 290 1.19 8.06 -15.69
N VAL A 291 0.18 8.38 -14.87
CA VAL A 291 -0.65 9.60 -15.01
C VAL A 291 -0.53 10.52 -13.79
N TRP A 292 -0.01 10.02 -12.70
CA TRP A 292 0.28 10.80 -11.50
C TRP A 292 1.33 10.09 -10.66
N GLN A 293 2.15 10.87 -9.93
CA GLN A 293 3.12 10.36 -8.96
C GLN A 293 3.28 11.33 -7.80
N TRP A 294 3.64 10.79 -6.65
CA TRP A 294 4.01 11.55 -5.48
C TRP A 294 5.39 11.14 -4.99
N LYS A 295 6.22 12.15 -4.72
CA LYS A 295 7.60 12.00 -4.27
C LYS A 295 7.93 13.11 -3.28
N ASP A 296 8.16 12.75 -2.01
CA ASP A 296 8.48 13.71 -0.95
C ASP A 296 9.53 13.16 0.02
N PHE A 297 10.74 12.97 -0.47
CA PHE A 297 11.87 12.53 0.37
C PHE A 297 12.40 13.61 1.33
N LYS A 298 11.84 14.82 1.30
CA LYS A 298 12.12 15.85 2.31
C LYS A 298 11.41 15.54 3.63
N ASN A 299 10.20 15.04 3.56
CA ASN A 299 9.33 14.83 4.71
C ASN A 299 9.15 13.34 5.05
N PHE A 300 9.26 12.46 4.05
CA PHE A 300 9.12 11.01 4.19
C PHE A 300 10.40 10.35 3.67
N GLY A 301 10.81 9.26 4.28
CA GLY A 301 12.01 8.53 3.90
C GLY A 301 11.74 7.42 2.87
N ASN A 302 12.62 6.43 2.91
CA ASN A 302 12.58 5.29 1.99
C ASN A 302 11.71 4.12 2.50
N SER A 303 11.16 4.23 3.71
CA SER A 303 10.31 3.20 4.32
C SER A 303 8.89 3.73 4.54
N THR A 304 8.16 3.91 3.44
CA THR A 304 6.77 4.40 3.43
C THR A 304 5.81 3.24 3.12
N PRO A 305 5.53 2.32 4.06
CA PRO A 305 4.69 1.15 3.80
C PRO A 305 3.21 1.50 3.70
N VAL A 306 2.81 2.66 4.19
CA VAL A 306 1.43 3.14 4.17
C VAL A 306 1.36 4.44 3.40
N ALA A 307 0.74 4.40 2.22
CA ALA A 307 0.35 5.61 1.50
C ALA A 307 -0.87 5.30 0.63
N PHE A 308 -1.90 6.14 0.69
CA PHE A 308 -3.12 5.98 -0.09
C PHE A 308 -3.90 7.29 -0.19
N LEU A 309 -4.76 7.37 -1.21
CA LEU A 309 -5.59 8.54 -1.44
C LEU A 309 -6.76 8.58 -0.44
N LEU A 310 -7.08 9.77 0.05
CA LEU A 310 -8.28 10.01 0.84
C LEU A 310 -9.36 10.57 -0.09
N LYS A 311 -10.60 10.13 0.12
CA LYS A 311 -11.75 10.74 -0.55
C LYS A 311 -11.88 12.20 -0.10
N ASP A 312 -12.20 13.06 -1.03
CA ASP A 312 -12.58 14.44 -0.71
C ASP A 312 -13.83 14.40 0.19
N LYS A 313 -13.86 15.33 1.15
CA LYS A 313 -14.97 15.42 2.11
C LYS A 313 -16.21 16.02 1.44
#